data_7d4cfcf79a60dc638faf549b7ee63b21
#
_entry.id   7d4cfcf79a60dc638faf549b7ee63b21
#
_cell.length_a   1.000
_cell.length_b   1.000
_cell.length_c   1.000
_cell.angle_alpha   90.00
_cell.angle_beta   90.00
_cell.angle_gamma   90.00
#
_symmetry.space_group_name_H-M   'P 1'
#
loop_
_entity.id
_entity.type
_entity.pdbx_description
1 polymer ?
#
loop_
_entity_poly.entity_id
_entity_poly.type
_entity_poly.pdbx_seq_one_letter_code
_entity_poly.pdbx_strand_id
1 'polypeptide(L)'
;MIFDVPFSPSPRLAAPSDSQPGAGHVQVSASPAGGRRIGTAVLCALALAASLAACSKKDAAPAATAKAAPEVGVVTLQKQSQQLDATLPGRTRASLTAEVRPQVSGIVQKRLFTEGALVRQGQQLYQIDAASLRATEASAQAALAKSEASARTLEATARRNAELVKIDAISQQAFEESQAAAAQSRSDVAVAKANLETARINLKYSRIEAPISGRISLSTVTPGALVTANQTEALTSIVQLDPMYVDFTQSTSELLQLKRDWDAGRFQKVEGDKVAVRIRLDDGTEYGHQGKLQFAGVIVNATTGSVTLRAVVPNPQGVLMPGMYVQALLPTGLAPEALLVPQQSVTRDLTGKASVLVAKADDVIERRPVNIDRAVGNMWLLQDGLSAGERVVVDGFQRIKPGDKVRAVEVDLRAKAQARKGKPADGPAAPGAADKAPATAPAPAPAAAPAPAAG
;
A
#
# COMPACT_ATOMS: atom_id res chain seq x y z
N MET A 1 36.68 34.98 -12.37
CA MET A 1 36.00 35.88 -11.42
C MET A 1 35.36 34.98 -10.36
N ILE A 2 36.04 34.90 -9.22
CA ILE A 2 35.69 34.06 -8.06
C ILE A 2 34.91 34.99 -7.13
N PHE A 3 33.66 34.69 -6.82
CA PHE A 3 32.90 35.40 -5.80
C PHE A 3 32.89 34.56 -4.50
N ASP A 4 33.60 35.09 -3.53
CA ASP A 4 33.58 34.67 -2.12
C ASP A 4 32.25 35.10 -1.49
N VAL A 5 31.56 34.16 -0.79
CA VAL A 5 30.39 34.44 0.00
C VAL A 5 30.76 34.14 1.47
N PRO A 6 30.61 35.08 2.40
CA PRO A 6 30.99 34.88 3.80
C PRO A 6 29.96 34.06 4.58
N PHE A 7 30.49 33.11 5.34
CA PHE A 7 29.80 32.27 6.31
C PHE A 7 29.37 33.12 7.53
N SER A 8 28.07 33.15 7.85
CA SER A 8 27.54 33.67 9.12
C SER A 8 27.27 32.53 10.08
N PRO A 9 27.68 32.58 11.35
CA PRO A 9 27.41 31.54 12.33
C PRO A 9 26.03 31.68 12.97
N SER A 10 25.31 30.57 13.04
CA SER A 10 24.03 30.40 13.74
C SER A 10 24.18 30.43 15.26
N PRO A 11 23.19 30.94 16.03
CA PRO A 11 23.24 30.99 17.49
C PRO A 11 22.97 29.63 18.14
N ARG A 12 23.74 29.35 19.18
CA ARG A 12 23.59 28.21 20.09
C ARG A 12 22.26 28.33 20.85
N LEU A 13 21.44 27.31 20.80
CA LEU A 13 20.31 27.08 21.70
C LEU A 13 20.81 26.43 22.99
N ALA A 14 20.41 27.05 24.11
CA ALA A 14 20.71 26.63 25.49
C ALA A 14 19.95 25.35 25.84
N ALA A 15 20.61 24.51 26.65
CA ALA A 15 20.05 23.32 27.27
C ALA A 15 19.06 23.70 28.41
N PRO A 16 17.97 22.96 28.60
CA PRO A 16 17.16 23.08 29.79
C PRO A 16 17.74 22.24 30.94
N SER A 17 17.74 22.84 32.12
CA SER A 17 18.19 22.34 33.42
C SER A 17 17.36 21.17 33.94
N ASP A 18 18.04 20.17 34.47
CA ASP A 18 17.53 19.13 35.35
C ASP A 18 16.81 19.72 36.59
N SER A 19 15.60 19.26 36.83
CA SER A 19 14.91 19.36 38.10
C SER A 19 14.50 17.97 38.59
N GLN A 20 15.23 17.44 39.54
CA GLN A 20 14.89 16.26 40.34
C GLN A 20 13.72 16.60 41.29
N PRO A 21 12.74 15.71 41.47
CA PRO A 21 11.86 15.76 42.66
C PRO A 21 12.39 14.85 43.77
N GLY A 22 12.36 15.45 44.98
CA GLY A 22 12.89 14.92 46.21
C GLY A 22 12.24 13.65 46.75
N ALA A 23 13.04 12.88 47.45
CA ALA A 23 12.69 11.73 48.25
C ALA A 23 11.90 12.19 49.51
N GLY A 24 10.64 11.76 49.60
CA GLY A 24 9.83 11.88 50.84
C GLY A 24 10.12 10.71 51.78
N HIS A 25 10.80 10.96 52.85
CA HIS A 25 10.94 10.07 54.01
C HIS A 25 9.59 9.95 54.73
N VAL A 26 9.06 8.76 54.86
CA VAL A 26 7.99 8.43 55.82
C VAL A 26 8.64 7.83 57.05
N GLN A 27 8.62 8.63 58.14
CA GLN A 27 9.00 8.18 59.50
C GLN A 27 7.87 7.30 60.05
N VAL A 28 8.23 6.09 60.46
CA VAL A 28 7.40 5.25 61.33
C VAL A 28 7.77 5.58 62.77
N SER A 29 6.84 6.18 63.52
CA SER A 29 6.97 6.39 64.96
C SER A 29 6.35 5.19 65.70
N ALA A 30 7.16 4.53 66.50
CA ALA A 30 6.74 3.57 67.50
C ALA A 30 6.50 4.32 68.81
N SER A 31 5.42 3.98 69.51
CA SER A 31 5.25 4.31 70.89
C SER A 31 4.60 3.17 71.69
N PRO A 32 5.11 2.88 72.89
CA PRO A 32 4.65 1.75 73.70
C PRO A 32 3.79 2.22 74.90
N ALA A 33 2.86 1.41 75.32
CA ALA A 33 2.31 1.33 76.69
C ALA A 33 1.34 0.16 76.72
N GLY A 34 1.41 -0.85 77.58
CA GLY A 34 1.65 -0.83 78.99
C GLY A 34 0.35 -1.28 79.68
N GLY A 35 0.32 -2.41 80.38
CA GLY A 35 -0.75 -2.71 81.35
C GLY A 35 -1.31 -4.13 81.31
N ARG A 36 -0.63 -4.99 81.91
CA ARG A 36 -0.95 -5.92 82.99
C ARG A 36 -2.47 -6.14 83.30
N ARG A 37 -3.00 -7.33 83.05
CA ARG A 37 -4.00 -8.02 83.93
C ARG A 37 -3.89 -9.53 83.73
N ILE A 38 -3.21 -10.13 84.74
CA ILE A 38 -3.19 -11.56 85.04
C ILE A 38 -4.47 -11.88 85.86
N GLY A 39 -5.12 -12.97 85.57
CA GLY A 39 -6.10 -13.54 86.46
C GLY A 39 -7.45 -13.79 85.79
N THR A 40 -7.66 -15.00 85.30
CA THR A 40 -8.92 -15.73 85.14
C THR A 40 -8.91 -16.81 84.05
N ALA A 41 -7.76 -17.46 83.85
CA ALA A 41 -7.64 -18.52 82.83
C ALA A 41 -7.33 -19.91 83.38
N VAL A 42 -7.49 -20.14 84.74
CA VAL A 42 -7.15 -21.45 85.33
C VAL A 42 -8.38 -22.30 85.61
N LEU A 43 -9.63 -21.80 85.58
CA LEU A 43 -10.80 -22.58 85.96
C LEU A 43 -11.58 -23.22 84.76
N CYS A 44 -11.24 -22.88 83.49
CA CYS A 44 -11.90 -23.50 82.33
C CYS A 44 -11.14 -24.66 81.69
N ALA A 45 -9.95 -24.96 82.15
CA ALA A 45 -9.11 -26.03 81.56
C ALA A 45 -9.39 -27.44 82.13
N LEU A 46 -10.08 -27.60 83.27
CA LEU A 46 -10.36 -28.89 83.82
C LEU A 46 -11.73 -29.52 83.47
N ALA A 47 -12.60 -28.74 82.79
CA ALA A 47 -13.91 -29.27 82.37
C ALA A 47 -13.93 -29.83 80.92
N LEU A 48 -12.86 -29.60 80.17
CA LEU A 48 -12.81 -30.05 78.77
C LEU A 48 -11.98 -31.33 78.54
N ALA A 49 -11.37 -31.89 79.63
CA ALA A 49 -10.56 -33.12 79.53
C ALA A 49 -11.39 -34.43 79.77
N ALA A 50 -12.64 -34.32 80.16
CA ALA A 50 -13.46 -35.51 80.50
C ALA A 50 -14.42 -35.98 79.35
N SER A 51 -14.49 -35.28 78.25
CA SER A 51 -15.40 -35.63 77.13
C SER A 51 -14.78 -36.26 75.90
N LEU A 52 -13.43 -36.55 75.91
CA LEU A 52 -12.73 -37.16 74.78
C LEU A 52 -12.41 -38.66 74.88
N ALA A 53 -13.03 -39.40 75.82
CA ALA A 53 -12.68 -40.82 76.02
C ALA A 53 -13.76 -41.80 75.59
N ALA A 54 -14.69 -41.44 74.73
CA ALA A 54 -15.68 -42.38 74.22
C ALA A 54 -16.01 -42.13 72.76
N CYS A 55 -15.23 -42.72 71.85
CA CYS A 55 -15.56 -43.24 70.52
C CYS A 55 -14.30 -43.49 69.68
N SER A 56 -13.58 -44.51 70.09
CA SER A 56 -12.56 -45.09 69.15
C SER A 56 -13.29 -46.20 68.37
N LYS A 57 -13.98 -45.75 67.30
CA LYS A 57 -14.37 -46.63 66.24
C LYS A 57 -13.34 -46.50 65.16
N LYS A 58 -12.63 -47.59 64.96
CA LYS A 58 -11.57 -47.70 63.88
C LYS A 58 -12.28 -47.81 62.57
N ASP A 59 -12.60 -46.65 61.98
CA ASP A 59 -13.01 -46.57 60.60
C ASP A 59 -11.76 -46.64 59.70
N ALA A 60 -11.75 -47.62 58.79
CA ALA A 60 -10.76 -47.83 57.80
C ALA A 60 -10.55 -46.52 57.03
N ALA A 61 -9.27 -46.09 56.89
CA ALA A 61 -8.88 -44.96 56.06
C ALA A 61 -9.51 -45.11 54.69
N PRO A 62 -10.22 -44.10 54.17
CA PRO A 62 -10.66 -44.14 52.78
C PRO A 62 -9.39 -44.22 51.93
N ALA A 63 -9.30 -45.26 51.11
CA ALA A 63 -8.30 -45.41 50.09
C ALA A 63 -8.22 -44.04 49.37
N ALA A 64 -7.03 -43.45 49.32
CA ALA A 64 -6.78 -42.23 48.56
C ALA A 64 -7.32 -42.47 47.15
N THR A 65 -8.45 -41.83 46.84
CA THR A 65 -8.99 -41.80 45.49
C THR A 65 -7.86 -41.27 44.63
N ALA A 66 -7.25 -42.10 43.82
CA ALA A 66 -6.22 -41.72 42.87
C ALA A 66 -6.79 -40.56 42.06
N LYS A 67 -6.25 -39.36 42.25
CA LYS A 67 -6.67 -38.17 41.55
C LYS A 67 -6.63 -38.50 40.07
N ALA A 68 -7.79 -38.56 39.43
CA ALA A 68 -7.91 -38.93 38.03
C ALA A 68 -6.92 -38.03 37.25
N ALA A 69 -6.08 -38.66 36.44
CA ALA A 69 -5.10 -37.95 35.66
C ALA A 69 -5.81 -36.87 34.84
N PRO A 70 -5.33 -35.59 34.89
CA PRO A 70 -5.99 -34.52 34.16
C PRO A 70 -5.99 -34.83 32.66
N GLU A 71 -7.16 -34.62 32.04
CA GLU A 71 -7.34 -34.81 30.61
C GLU A 71 -6.78 -33.62 29.85
N VAL A 72 -5.95 -33.86 28.82
CA VAL A 72 -5.30 -32.84 27.96
C VAL A 72 -5.51 -33.15 26.49
N GLY A 73 -5.81 -32.11 25.72
CA GLY A 73 -5.88 -32.25 24.28
C GLY A 73 -4.48 -32.25 23.66
N VAL A 74 -4.18 -33.25 22.85
CA VAL A 74 -2.88 -33.35 22.13
C VAL A 74 -3.09 -33.40 20.64
N VAL A 75 -2.06 -32.99 19.89
CA VAL A 75 -1.96 -33.15 18.44
C VAL A 75 -0.69 -33.90 18.11
N THR A 76 -0.81 -34.93 17.32
CA THR A 76 0.34 -35.70 16.82
C THR A 76 0.98 -34.96 15.64
N LEU A 77 2.26 -34.62 15.76
CA LEU A 77 2.98 -33.91 14.71
C LEU A 77 3.26 -34.82 13.52
N GLN A 78 2.94 -34.31 12.34
CA GLN A 78 3.24 -34.98 11.07
C GLN A 78 4.08 -34.08 10.19
N LYS A 79 5.04 -34.69 9.48
CA LYS A 79 5.75 -33.99 8.41
C LYS A 79 4.76 -33.70 7.28
N GLN A 80 4.69 -32.45 6.87
CA GLN A 80 3.85 -32.07 5.74
C GLN A 80 4.62 -31.13 4.81
N SER A 81 4.30 -31.20 3.52
CA SER A 81 4.83 -30.27 2.56
C SER A 81 4.14 -28.91 2.73
N GLN A 82 4.91 -27.89 3.07
CA GLN A 82 4.40 -26.54 3.28
C GLN A 82 5.04 -25.55 2.30
N GLN A 83 4.20 -24.88 1.52
CA GLN A 83 4.65 -23.77 0.71
C GLN A 83 4.90 -22.56 1.62
N LEU A 84 6.06 -21.96 1.47
CA LEU A 84 6.47 -20.77 2.19
C LEU A 84 6.27 -19.57 1.28
N ASP A 85 5.52 -18.58 1.77
CA ASP A 85 5.29 -17.32 1.05
C ASP A 85 5.95 -16.18 1.84
N ALA A 86 6.67 -15.31 1.14
CA ALA A 86 7.04 -14.00 1.66
C ALA A 86 5.92 -13.01 1.34
N THR A 87 5.43 -12.30 2.35
CA THR A 87 4.40 -11.28 2.18
C THR A 87 5.06 -9.91 2.12
N LEU A 88 4.91 -9.22 0.99
CA LEU A 88 5.47 -7.90 0.74
C LEU A 88 4.33 -6.88 0.69
N PRO A 89 4.28 -5.89 1.59
CA PRO A 89 3.31 -4.80 1.50
C PRO A 89 3.65 -3.90 0.32
N GLY A 90 2.62 -3.44 -0.39
CA GLY A 90 2.80 -2.59 -1.56
C GLY A 90 1.59 -1.74 -1.88
N ARG A 91 1.76 -0.92 -2.91
CA ARG A 91 0.68 -0.08 -3.47
C ARG A 91 0.62 -0.23 -4.96
N THR A 92 -0.59 -0.21 -5.47
CA THR A 92 -0.85 -0.21 -6.91
C THR A 92 -0.51 1.15 -7.51
N ARG A 93 0.00 1.14 -8.73
CA ARG A 93 0.29 2.32 -9.53
C ARG A 93 -0.12 2.10 -10.97
N ALA A 94 -0.60 3.15 -11.63
CA ALA A 94 -0.87 3.08 -13.06
C ALA A 94 0.43 2.83 -13.86
N SER A 95 0.31 2.06 -14.94
CA SER A 95 1.45 1.85 -15.85
C SER A 95 1.85 3.13 -16.57
N LEU A 96 0.85 3.90 -17.02
CA LEU A 96 1.04 5.22 -17.64
C LEU A 96 0.01 6.19 -17.08
N THR A 97 0.43 7.42 -16.86
CA THR A 97 -0.45 8.55 -16.52
C THR A 97 -0.07 9.72 -17.40
N ALA A 98 -1.04 10.32 -18.07
CA ALA A 98 -0.83 11.48 -18.90
C ALA A 98 -1.76 12.62 -18.46
N GLU A 99 -1.17 13.75 -18.16
CA GLU A 99 -1.89 15.00 -17.92
C GLU A 99 -2.18 15.69 -19.23
N VAL A 100 -3.44 16.06 -19.44
CA VAL A 100 -3.90 16.75 -20.64
C VAL A 100 -3.90 18.25 -20.34
N ARG A 101 -2.99 18.98 -21.01
CA ARG A 101 -2.83 20.42 -20.85
C ARG A 101 -3.03 21.13 -22.20
N PRO A 102 -3.62 22.35 -22.24
CA PRO A 102 -3.79 23.07 -23.47
C PRO A 102 -2.44 23.62 -23.97
N GLN A 103 -2.21 23.55 -25.28
CA GLN A 103 -1.01 24.12 -25.91
C GLN A 103 -1.28 25.49 -26.57
N VAL A 104 -2.56 25.86 -26.70
CA VAL A 104 -3.01 27.16 -27.19
C VAL A 104 -4.03 27.75 -26.23
N SER A 105 -4.10 29.08 -26.18
CA SER A 105 -5.06 29.80 -25.36
C SER A 105 -6.38 29.97 -26.11
N GLY A 106 -7.51 29.94 -25.39
CA GLY A 106 -8.81 30.17 -25.94
C GLY A 106 -9.96 29.64 -25.06
N ILE A 107 -11.19 29.80 -25.50
CA ILE A 107 -12.38 29.35 -24.78
C ILE A 107 -12.67 27.90 -25.15
N VAL A 108 -12.91 27.06 -24.15
CA VAL A 108 -13.37 25.68 -24.38
C VAL A 108 -14.78 25.70 -24.92
N GLN A 109 -14.97 25.32 -26.19
CA GLN A 109 -16.29 25.27 -26.82
C GLN A 109 -17.06 24.02 -26.43
N LYS A 110 -16.39 22.86 -26.45
CA LYS A 110 -17.04 21.56 -26.23
C LYS A 110 -16.09 20.61 -25.49
N ARG A 111 -16.69 19.78 -24.63
CA ARG A 111 -16.09 18.55 -24.09
C ARG A 111 -16.73 17.35 -24.80
N LEU A 112 -15.93 16.46 -25.38
CA LEU A 112 -16.36 15.39 -26.26
C LEU A 112 -16.18 13.99 -25.64
N PHE A 113 -16.08 13.91 -24.33
CA PHE A 113 -15.96 12.66 -23.60
C PHE A 113 -16.87 12.66 -22.37
N THR A 114 -17.17 11.47 -21.86
CA THR A 114 -17.80 11.27 -20.55
C THR A 114 -16.71 11.04 -19.51
N GLU A 115 -16.77 11.70 -18.36
CA GLU A 115 -15.85 11.53 -17.25
C GLU A 115 -15.87 10.10 -16.74
N GLY A 116 -14.70 9.55 -16.41
CA GLY A 116 -14.55 8.15 -16.01
C GLY A 116 -14.64 7.12 -17.12
N ALA A 117 -14.91 7.52 -18.37
CA ALA A 117 -14.98 6.61 -19.50
C ALA A 117 -13.58 6.16 -19.98
N LEU A 118 -13.54 5.08 -20.76
CA LEU A 118 -12.36 4.67 -21.50
C LEU A 118 -12.22 5.52 -22.74
N VAL A 119 -11.05 6.11 -22.96
CA VAL A 119 -10.67 6.87 -24.14
C VAL A 119 -9.53 6.17 -24.88
N ARG A 120 -9.48 6.35 -26.20
CA ARG A 120 -8.40 5.83 -27.04
C ARG A 120 -7.40 6.93 -27.35
N GLN A 121 -6.16 6.57 -27.55
CA GLN A 121 -5.13 7.49 -28.05
C GLN A 121 -5.59 8.14 -29.34
N GLY A 122 -5.41 9.47 -29.49
CA GLY A 122 -5.85 10.27 -30.63
C GLY A 122 -7.35 10.65 -30.58
N GLN A 123 -8.13 10.17 -29.60
CA GLN A 123 -9.53 10.57 -29.45
C GLN A 123 -9.61 12.04 -29.04
N GLN A 124 -10.44 12.83 -29.73
CA GLN A 124 -10.66 14.23 -29.39
C GLN A 124 -11.40 14.35 -28.06
N LEU A 125 -10.84 15.14 -27.13
CA LEU A 125 -11.36 15.35 -25.79
C LEU A 125 -12.03 16.72 -25.65
N TYR A 126 -11.35 17.77 -26.09
CA TYR A 126 -11.85 19.13 -26.02
C TYR A 126 -11.71 19.82 -27.36
N GLN A 127 -12.56 20.79 -27.58
CA GLN A 127 -12.49 21.74 -28.67
C GLN A 127 -12.34 23.15 -28.09
N ILE A 128 -11.20 23.78 -28.35
CA ILE A 128 -10.97 25.22 -28.09
C ILE A 128 -11.48 26.02 -29.27
N ASP A 129 -11.96 27.24 -29.02
CA ASP A 129 -12.35 28.15 -30.10
C ASP A 129 -11.18 28.41 -31.05
N ALA A 130 -11.38 28.04 -32.29
CA ALA A 130 -10.36 28.13 -33.32
C ALA A 130 -10.54 29.33 -34.26
N ALA A 131 -11.48 30.25 -33.98
CA ALA A 131 -11.78 31.35 -34.90
C ALA A 131 -10.55 32.22 -35.19
N SER A 132 -9.82 32.67 -34.16
CA SER A 132 -8.61 33.45 -34.30
C SER A 132 -7.46 32.69 -34.95
N LEU A 133 -7.31 31.40 -34.62
CA LEU A 133 -6.27 30.51 -35.17
C LEU A 133 -6.51 30.23 -36.65
N ARG A 134 -7.75 30.04 -37.11
CA ARG A 134 -8.10 29.93 -38.52
C ARG A 134 -7.79 31.21 -39.27
N ALA A 135 -8.11 32.39 -38.70
CA ALA A 135 -7.78 33.67 -39.31
C ALA A 135 -6.26 33.84 -39.50
N THR A 136 -5.49 33.42 -38.46
CA THR A 136 -4.01 33.45 -38.54
C THR A 136 -3.47 32.50 -39.64
N GLU A 137 -4.00 31.29 -39.74
CA GLU A 137 -3.63 30.35 -40.80
C GLU A 137 -3.99 30.92 -42.19
N ALA A 138 -5.18 31.47 -42.38
CA ALA A 138 -5.59 32.08 -43.65
C ALA A 138 -4.66 33.26 -44.03
N SER A 139 -4.28 34.10 -43.07
CA SER A 139 -3.32 35.20 -43.28
C SER A 139 -1.94 34.66 -43.71
N ALA A 140 -1.40 33.64 -43.03
CA ALA A 140 -0.14 33.03 -43.39
C ALA A 140 -0.19 32.35 -44.77
N GLN A 141 -1.28 31.74 -45.12
CA GLN A 141 -1.49 31.14 -46.45
C GLN A 141 -1.51 32.20 -47.55
N ALA A 142 -2.15 33.35 -47.32
CA ALA A 142 -2.14 34.47 -48.26
C ALA A 142 -0.73 35.08 -48.42
N ALA A 143 0.04 35.17 -47.31
CA ALA A 143 1.43 35.62 -47.35
C ALA A 143 2.32 34.67 -48.15
N LEU A 144 2.13 33.33 -48.01
CA LEU A 144 2.84 32.36 -48.82
C LEU A 144 2.51 32.53 -50.30
N ALA A 145 1.23 32.63 -50.65
CA ALA A 145 0.82 32.82 -52.04
C ALA A 145 1.39 34.08 -52.67
N LYS A 146 1.47 35.20 -51.90
CA LYS A 146 2.17 36.42 -52.31
C LYS A 146 3.65 36.20 -52.59
N SER A 147 4.36 35.55 -51.68
CA SER A 147 5.80 35.25 -51.79
C SER A 147 6.10 34.35 -53.01
N GLU A 148 5.23 33.33 -53.24
CA GLU A 148 5.34 32.43 -54.39
C GLU A 148 5.11 33.17 -55.73
N ALA A 149 4.15 34.11 -55.76
CA ALA A 149 3.93 34.92 -56.96
C ALA A 149 5.14 35.83 -57.25
N SER A 150 5.72 36.48 -56.22
CA SER A 150 6.93 37.26 -56.35
C SER A 150 8.11 36.41 -56.84
N ALA A 151 8.31 35.24 -56.23
CA ALA A 151 9.39 34.34 -56.62
C ALA A 151 9.28 33.89 -58.09
N ARG A 152 8.09 33.54 -58.55
CA ARG A 152 7.86 33.19 -59.97
C ARG A 152 8.24 34.32 -60.92
N THR A 153 7.92 35.57 -60.57
CA THR A 153 8.26 36.74 -61.37
C THR A 153 9.78 36.99 -61.44
N LEU A 154 10.43 36.97 -60.28
CA LEU A 154 11.88 37.19 -60.17
C LEU A 154 12.70 36.06 -60.82
N GLU A 155 12.25 34.83 -60.69
CA GLU A 155 12.86 33.68 -61.37
C GLU A 155 12.69 33.72 -62.88
N ALA A 156 11.54 34.18 -63.37
CA ALA A 156 11.34 34.38 -64.80
C ALA A 156 12.24 35.49 -65.33
N THR A 157 12.43 36.56 -64.55
CA THR A 157 13.37 37.64 -64.90
C THR A 157 14.83 37.15 -64.89
N ALA A 158 15.27 36.42 -63.87
CA ALA A 158 16.61 35.85 -63.79
C ALA A 158 16.88 34.86 -64.93
N ARG A 159 15.90 34.02 -65.30
CA ARG A 159 16.01 33.13 -66.46
C ARG A 159 16.17 33.91 -67.79
N ARG A 160 15.41 34.99 -67.98
CA ARG A 160 15.46 35.82 -69.17
C ARG A 160 16.82 36.51 -69.20
N ASN A 161 17.28 37.07 -68.11
CA ASN A 161 18.58 37.72 -68.02
C ASN A 161 19.74 36.75 -68.27
N ALA A 162 19.60 35.48 -67.86
CA ALA A 162 20.59 34.43 -68.16
C ALA A 162 20.76 34.18 -69.68
N GLU A 163 19.73 34.37 -70.48
CA GLU A 163 19.81 34.22 -71.92
C GLU A 163 20.38 35.53 -72.56
N LEU A 164 19.99 36.70 -72.03
CA LEU A 164 20.45 37.99 -72.58
C LEU A 164 21.93 38.24 -72.31
N VAL A 165 22.47 37.80 -71.20
CA VAL A 165 23.94 37.97 -70.90
C VAL A 165 24.78 37.11 -71.84
N LYS A 166 24.31 35.97 -72.35
CA LYS A 166 25.04 35.12 -73.31
C LYS A 166 25.28 35.78 -74.65
N ILE A 167 24.46 36.76 -74.99
CA ILE A 167 24.52 37.50 -76.25
C ILE A 167 24.98 38.97 -76.01
N ASP A 168 25.60 39.26 -74.86
CA ASP A 168 26.05 40.57 -74.43
C ASP A 168 24.96 41.66 -74.46
N ALA A 169 23.68 41.32 -74.37
CA ALA A 169 22.57 42.28 -74.38
C ALA A 169 22.32 42.97 -73.02
N ILE A 170 22.94 42.50 -71.95
CA ILE A 170 22.93 43.10 -70.60
C ILE A 170 24.28 42.96 -69.93
N SER A 171 24.53 43.78 -68.87
CA SER A 171 25.79 43.71 -68.13
C SER A 171 25.81 42.46 -67.21
N GLN A 172 27.01 41.95 -66.90
CA GLN A 172 27.22 40.86 -65.94
C GLN A 172 26.65 41.23 -64.57
N GLN A 173 26.80 42.48 -64.11
CA GLN A 173 26.22 42.97 -62.86
C GLN A 173 24.70 42.85 -62.84
N ALA A 174 24.02 43.27 -63.92
CA ALA A 174 22.53 43.15 -63.99
C ALA A 174 22.05 41.69 -63.92
N PHE A 175 22.82 40.74 -64.47
CA PHE A 175 22.54 39.32 -64.37
C PHE A 175 22.73 38.82 -62.94
N GLU A 176 23.84 39.15 -62.26
CA GLU A 176 24.11 38.76 -60.86
C GLU A 176 23.09 39.35 -59.92
N GLU A 177 22.69 40.61 -60.08
CA GLU A 177 21.59 41.22 -59.31
C GLU A 177 20.29 40.47 -59.47
N SER A 178 19.93 40.04 -60.69
CA SER A 178 18.68 39.28 -60.89
C SER A 178 18.74 37.86 -60.33
N GLN A 179 19.90 37.22 -60.35
CA GLN A 179 20.15 35.95 -59.67
C GLN A 179 20.00 36.07 -58.16
N ALA A 180 20.63 37.09 -57.57
CA ALA A 180 20.57 37.36 -56.14
C ALA A 180 19.11 37.64 -55.71
N ALA A 181 18.34 38.42 -56.47
CA ALA A 181 16.94 38.71 -56.23
C ALA A 181 16.08 37.44 -56.31
N ALA A 182 16.35 36.57 -57.28
CA ALA A 182 15.66 35.29 -57.40
C ALA A 182 16.00 34.35 -56.22
N ALA A 183 17.26 34.32 -55.78
CA ALA A 183 17.68 33.53 -54.61
C ALA A 183 17.04 34.05 -53.33
N GLN A 184 17.01 35.37 -53.13
CA GLN A 184 16.35 36.02 -51.99
C GLN A 184 14.85 35.66 -51.96
N SER A 185 14.15 35.77 -53.08
CA SER A 185 12.73 35.48 -53.16
C SER A 185 12.38 34.01 -52.84
N ARG A 186 13.28 33.07 -53.19
CA ARG A 186 13.11 31.66 -52.77
C ARG A 186 13.24 31.50 -51.25
N SER A 187 14.15 32.24 -50.62
CA SER A 187 14.27 32.25 -49.18
C SER A 187 13.02 32.83 -48.50
N ASP A 188 12.44 33.89 -49.10
CA ASP A 188 11.19 34.49 -48.62
C ASP A 188 9.99 33.50 -48.69
N VAL A 189 9.93 32.69 -49.76
CA VAL A 189 8.94 31.58 -49.86
C VAL A 189 9.16 30.54 -48.74
N ALA A 190 10.42 30.18 -48.48
CA ALA A 190 10.73 29.22 -47.42
C ALA A 190 10.29 29.74 -46.02
N VAL A 191 10.54 31.02 -45.75
CA VAL A 191 10.07 31.67 -44.50
C VAL A 191 8.55 31.71 -44.42
N ALA A 192 7.88 32.12 -45.50
CA ALA A 192 6.42 32.16 -45.52
C ALA A 192 5.79 30.76 -45.34
N LYS A 193 6.41 29.72 -45.92
CA LYS A 193 5.98 28.32 -45.74
C LYS A 193 6.16 27.86 -44.30
N ALA A 194 7.26 28.18 -43.64
CA ALA A 194 7.47 27.85 -42.21
C ALA A 194 6.47 28.56 -41.31
N ASN A 195 6.11 29.81 -41.60
CA ASN A 195 5.10 30.57 -40.87
C ASN A 195 3.70 29.93 -41.01
N LEU A 196 3.34 29.48 -42.23
CA LEU A 196 2.08 28.78 -42.47
C LEU A 196 2.03 27.45 -41.68
N GLU A 197 3.12 26.70 -41.65
CA GLU A 197 3.20 25.45 -40.92
C GLU A 197 3.02 25.69 -39.42
N THR A 198 3.65 26.72 -38.86
CA THR A 198 3.45 27.14 -37.46
C THR A 198 1.99 27.48 -37.17
N ALA A 199 1.31 28.22 -38.06
CA ALA A 199 -0.10 28.54 -37.90
C ALA A 199 -1.00 27.30 -37.94
N ARG A 200 -0.70 26.33 -38.79
CA ARG A 200 -1.41 25.04 -38.89
C ARG A 200 -1.23 24.19 -37.63
N ILE A 201 -0.02 24.13 -37.10
CA ILE A 201 0.27 23.42 -35.84
C ILE A 201 -0.55 24.04 -34.71
N ASN A 202 -0.59 25.36 -34.58
CA ASN A 202 -1.39 26.04 -33.56
C ASN A 202 -2.90 25.77 -33.75
N LEU A 203 -3.40 25.77 -34.99
CA LEU A 203 -4.77 25.40 -35.26
C LEU A 203 -5.06 23.94 -34.89
N LYS A 204 -4.15 23.03 -35.15
CA LYS A 204 -4.28 21.62 -34.73
C LYS A 204 -4.39 21.51 -33.23
N TYR A 205 -3.62 22.28 -32.47
CA TYR A 205 -3.66 22.28 -30.99
C TYR A 205 -4.97 22.80 -30.41
N SER A 206 -5.83 23.46 -31.20
CA SER A 206 -7.19 23.78 -30.76
C SER A 206 -8.07 22.54 -30.55
N ARG A 207 -7.71 21.40 -31.14
CA ARG A 207 -8.29 20.08 -30.89
C ARG A 207 -7.39 19.35 -29.90
N ILE A 208 -7.86 19.24 -28.68
CA ILE A 208 -7.09 18.52 -27.64
C ILE A 208 -7.44 17.05 -27.72
N GLU A 209 -6.45 16.22 -28.01
CA GLU A 209 -6.58 14.79 -28.19
C GLU A 209 -5.95 14.02 -27.02
N ALA A 210 -6.39 12.77 -26.81
CA ALA A 210 -5.84 11.90 -25.79
C ALA A 210 -4.43 11.43 -26.18
N PRO A 211 -3.39 11.70 -25.35
CA PRO A 211 -2.03 11.27 -25.65
C PRO A 211 -1.81 9.77 -25.45
N ILE A 212 -2.60 9.13 -24.61
CA ILE A 212 -2.58 7.69 -24.35
C ILE A 212 -4.00 7.13 -24.31
N SER A 213 -4.13 5.81 -24.47
CA SER A 213 -5.38 5.10 -24.19
C SER A 213 -5.47 4.81 -22.70
N GLY A 214 -6.67 4.95 -22.10
CA GLY A 214 -6.87 4.70 -20.69
C GLY A 214 -8.20 5.24 -20.18
N ARG A 215 -8.40 5.21 -18.87
CA ARG A 215 -9.57 5.80 -18.21
C ARG A 215 -9.31 7.28 -17.96
N ILE A 216 -10.19 8.14 -18.46
CA ILE A 216 -10.10 9.59 -18.25
C ILE A 216 -10.69 9.97 -16.90
N SER A 217 -10.04 10.89 -16.20
CA SER A 217 -10.49 11.43 -14.91
C SER A 217 -11.58 12.51 -15.09
N LEU A 218 -11.94 13.15 -13.99
CA LEU A 218 -12.81 14.32 -13.99
C LEU A 218 -12.17 15.48 -14.77
N SER A 219 -12.99 16.30 -15.39
CA SER A 219 -12.57 17.55 -16.04
C SER A 219 -12.49 18.69 -15.00
N THR A 220 -11.40 19.45 -14.99
CA THR A 220 -11.23 20.63 -14.13
C THR A 220 -11.90 21.87 -14.74
N VAL A 221 -12.29 21.79 -16.03
CA VAL A 221 -12.88 22.91 -16.76
C VAL A 221 -14.22 22.53 -17.39
N THR A 222 -15.08 23.51 -17.54
CA THR A 222 -16.38 23.39 -18.22
C THR A 222 -16.37 24.09 -19.57
N PRO A 223 -17.28 23.73 -20.51
CA PRO A 223 -17.50 24.53 -21.70
C PRO A 223 -17.81 25.99 -21.33
N GLY A 224 -17.18 26.92 -22.05
CA GLY A 224 -17.21 28.36 -21.75
C GLY A 224 -16.02 28.86 -20.92
N ALA A 225 -15.23 27.99 -20.29
CA ALA A 225 -14.04 28.39 -19.54
C ALA A 225 -12.92 28.87 -20.46
N LEU A 226 -12.19 29.89 -20.06
CA LEU A 226 -10.97 30.33 -20.70
C LEU A 226 -9.80 29.47 -20.22
N VAL A 227 -9.01 28.93 -21.14
CA VAL A 227 -7.77 28.21 -20.88
C VAL A 227 -6.58 28.93 -21.49
N THR A 228 -5.43 28.79 -20.88
CA THR A 228 -4.19 29.42 -21.34
C THR A 228 -3.15 28.37 -21.73
N ALA A 229 -2.36 28.67 -22.75
CA ALA A 229 -1.30 27.76 -23.22
C ALA A 229 -0.35 27.41 -22.07
N ASN A 230 -0.03 26.13 -21.94
CA ASN A 230 0.91 25.60 -20.96
C ASN A 230 0.59 25.93 -19.49
N GLN A 231 -0.70 26.15 -19.16
CA GLN A 231 -1.13 26.36 -17.75
C GLN A 231 -0.69 25.21 -16.85
N THR A 232 -0.41 25.53 -15.59
CA THR A 232 0.05 24.55 -14.58
C THR A 232 -1.01 23.51 -14.25
N GLU A 233 -2.27 23.91 -14.22
CA GLU A 233 -3.39 23.00 -13.96
C GLU A 233 -3.77 22.22 -15.21
N ALA A 234 -3.80 20.90 -15.09
CA ALA A 234 -4.23 20.02 -16.18
C ALA A 234 -5.75 20.10 -16.35
N LEU A 235 -6.24 20.04 -17.58
CA LEU A 235 -7.69 19.98 -17.88
C LEU A 235 -8.31 18.67 -17.39
N THR A 236 -7.56 17.60 -17.48
CA THR A 236 -7.90 16.24 -17.02
C THR A 236 -6.64 15.39 -17.02
N SER A 237 -6.73 14.19 -16.46
CA SER A 237 -5.69 13.18 -16.57
C SER A 237 -6.25 11.89 -17.17
N ILE A 238 -5.40 11.16 -17.87
CA ILE A 238 -5.74 9.84 -18.42
C ILE A 238 -4.80 8.83 -17.77
N VAL A 239 -5.39 7.75 -17.27
CA VAL A 239 -4.68 6.73 -16.50
C VAL A 239 -4.87 5.39 -17.19
N GLN A 240 -3.77 4.74 -17.53
CA GLN A 240 -3.81 3.37 -18.05
C GLN A 240 -3.88 2.38 -16.89
N LEU A 241 -5.00 1.63 -16.83
CA LEU A 241 -5.28 0.69 -15.76
C LEU A 241 -4.84 -0.75 -16.06
N ASP A 242 -4.55 -1.07 -17.32
CA ASP A 242 -4.08 -2.39 -17.73
C ASP A 242 -2.88 -2.25 -18.68
N PRO A 243 -1.73 -2.84 -18.31
CA PRO A 243 -1.41 -3.48 -17.02
C PRO A 243 -1.27 -2.47 -15.88
N MET A 244 -1.38 -2.95 -14.63
CA MET A 244 -1.08 -2.18 -13.43
C MET A 244 0.33 -2.51 -12.92
N TYR A 245 0.97 -1.53 -12.31
CA TYR A 245 2.17 -1.75 -11.51
C TYR A 245 1.81 -1.89 -10.04
N VAL A 246 2.55 -2.72 -9.34
CA VAL A 246 2.49 -2.81 -7.89
C VAL A 246 3.90 -2.59 -7.37
N ASP A 247 4.08 -1.52 -6.62
CA ASP A 247 5.36 -1.13 -6.05
C ASP A 247 5.43 -1.61 -4.59
N PHE A 248 6.44 -2.41 -4.27
CA PHE A 248 6.71 -2.97 -2.94
C PHE A 248 7.98 -2.34 -2.39
N THR A 249 7.93 -1.88 -1.16
CA THR A 249 9.09 -1.30 -0.49
C THR A 249 9.70 -2.33 0.45
N GLN A 250 10.98 -2.62 0.28
CA GLN A 250 11.73 -3.59 1.09
C GLN A 250 13.02 -2.98 1.62
N SER A 251 13.47 -3.47 2.80
CA SER A 251 14.78 -3.12 3.32
C SER A 251 15.89 -3.73 2.46
N THR A 252 17.07 -3.10 2.45
CA THR A 252 18.23 -3.62 1.70
C THR A 252 18.64 -5.02 2.19
N SER A 253 18.51 -5.32 3.48
CA SER A 253 18.81 -6.63 4.05
C SER A 253 17.89 -7.72 3.53
N GLU A 254 16.58 -7.45 3.48
CA GLU A 254 15.57 -8.36 2.94
C GLU A 254 15.74 -8.55 1.43
N LEU A 255 16.07 -7.48 0.71
CA LEU A 255 16.38 -7.57 -0.73
C LEU A 255 17.57 -8.48 -1.00
N LEU A 256 18.65 -8.36 -0.22
CA LEU A 256 19.82 -9.23 -0.36
C LEU A 256 19.50 -10.69 -0.04
N GLN A 257 18.61 -10.94 0.91
CA GLN A 257 18.13 -12.29 1.20
C GLN A 257 17.26 -12.81 0.05
N LEU A 258 16.32 -12.00 -0.45
CA LEU A 258 15.50 -12.34 -1.60
C LEU A 258 16.34 -12.66 -2.84
N LYS A 259 17.41 -11.90 -3.06
CA LYS A 259 18.35 -12.13 -4.15
C LYS A 259 19.12 -13.45 -4.00
N ARG A 260 19.60 -13.77 -2.78
CA ARG A 260 20.23 -15.08 -2.51
C ARG A 260 19.27 -16.23 -2.75
N ASP A 261 18.00 -16.06 -2.36
CA ASP A 261 16.96 -17.07 -2.56
C ASP A 261 16.62 -17.24 -4.04
N TRP A 262 16.68 -16.13 -4.80
CA TRP A 262 16.54 -16.13 -6.25
C TRP A 262 17.70 -16.89 -6.94
N ASP A 263 18.93 -16.52 -6.61
CA ASP A 263 20.13 -17.13 -7.19
C ASP A 263 20.23 -18.63 -6.83
N ALA A 264 19.71 -19.03 -5.68
CA ALA A 264 19.58 -20.43 -5.24
C ALA A 264 18.42 -21.18 -5.91
N GLY A 265 17.64 -20.55 -6.80
CA GLY A 265 16.52 -21.18 -7.52
C GLY A 265 15.31 -21.55 -6.64
N ARG A 266 15.15 -20.93 -5.47
CA ARG A 266 14.04 -21.22 -4.54
C ARG A 266 12.70 -20.65 -4.96
N PHE A 267 12.68 -19.74 -5.95
CA PHE A 267 11.45 -19.14 -6.46
C PHE A 267 10.84 -19.95 -7.60
N GLN A 268 9.52 -19.93 -7.64
CA GLN A 268 8.79 -20.48 -8.78
C GLN A 268 8.89 -19.51 -9.96
N LYS A 269 9.62 -19.91 -11.00
CA LYS A 269 9.82 -19.11 -12.22
C LYS A 269 8.61 -19.26 -13.14
N VAL A 270 8.17 -18.15 -13.72
CA VAL A 270 7.12 -18.07 -14.75
C VAL A 270 7.71 -17.34 -15.94
N GLU A 271 7.55 -17.90 -17.14
CA GLU A 271 7.86 -17.31 -18.45
C GLU A 271 9.16 -16.47 -18.49
N GLY A 272 10.26 -17.08 -18.75
CA GLY A 272 11.59 -16.43 -18.77
C GLY A 272 11.99 -16.03 -17.37
N ASP A 273 12.83 -16.17 -16.69
CA ASP A 273 13.46 -15.76 -15.42
C ASP A 273 12.68 -14.78 -14.49
N LYS A 274 11.33 -14.66 -14.67
CA LYS A 274 10.47 -13.79 -13.84
C LYS A 274 9.78 -14.60 -12.75
N VAL A 275 9.68 -14.03 -11.53
CA VAL A 275 8.95 -14.65 -10.41
C VAL A 275 7.47 -14.33 -10.50
N ALA A 276 6.64 -15.35 -10.37
CA ALA A 276 5.19 -15.16 -10.20
C ALA A 276 4.91 -14.51 -8.85
N VAL A 277 4.02 -13.54 -8.86
CA VAL A 277 3.55 -12.85 -7.66
C VAL A 277 2.06 -12.99 -7.58
N ARG A 278 1.55 -13.56 -6.49
CA ARG A 278 0.13 -13.51 -6.17
C ARG A 278 -0.16 -12.23 -5.41
N ILE A 279 -1.28 -11.60 -5.73
CA ILE A 279 -1.68 -10.35 -5.08
C ILE A 279 -2.87 -10.65 -4.16
N ARG A 280 -2.77 -10.20 -2.91
CA ARG A 280 -3.86 -10.19 -1.95
C ARG A 280 -4.32 -8.76 -1.77
N LEU A 281 -5.62 -8.55 -1.89
CA LEU A 281 -6.27 -7.25 -1.68
C LEU A 281 -6.40 -6.94 -0.19
N ASP A 282 -6.77 -5.71 0.12
CA ASP A 282 -6.92 -5.23 1.51
C ASP A 282 -8.04 -5.95 2.29
N ASP A 283 -9.06 -6.44 1.58
CA ASP A 283 -10.14 -7.27 2.13
C ASP A 283 -9.72 -8.72 2.45
N GLY A 284 -8.46 -9.08 2.16
CA GLY A 284 -7.91 -10.43 2.36
C GLY A 284 -8.19 -11.40 1.22
N THR A 285 -8.92 -11.00 0.17
CA THR A 285 -9.16 -11.83 -1.02
C THR A 285 -7.93 -11.89 -1.92
N GLU A 286 -7.71 -13.02 -2.59
CA GLU A 286 -6.65 -13.13 -3.58
C GLU A 286 -7.16 -12.64 -4.94
N TYR A 287 -6.35 -11.79 -5.59
CA TYR A 287 -6.64 -11.31 -6.93
C TYR A 287 -6.45 -12.43 -7.97
N GLY A 288 -7.41 -12.56 -8.90
CA GLY A 288 -7.47 -13.70 -9.82
C GLY A 288 -6.34 -13.79 -10.88
N HIS A 289 -5.53 -12.73 -11.05
CA HIS A 289 -4.43 -12.72 -12.02
C HIS A 289 -3.10 -12.61 -11.30
N GLN A 290 -2.15 -13.44 -11.72
CA GLN A 290 -0.78 -13.40 -11.19
C GLN A 290 0.01 -12.28 -11.84
N GLY A 291 0.77 -11.55 -11.03
CA GLY A 291 1.74 -10.57 -11.48
C GLY A 291 3.09 -11.21 -11.79
N LYS A 292 3.93 -10.48 -12.49
CA LYS A 292 5.32 -10.81 -12.79
C LYS A 292 6.23 -9.81 -12.09
N LEU A 293 7.07 -10.28 -11.18
CA LEU A 293 8.04 -9.42 -10.48
C LEU A 293 9.12 -8.96 -11.47
N GLN A 294 9.38 -7.66 -11.46
CA GLN A 294 10.51 -7.05 -12.13
C GLN A 294 11.41 -6.41 -11.07
N PHE A 295 12.71 -6.70 -11.12
CA PHE A 295 13.67 -5.97 -10.29
C PHE A 295 13.88 -4.57 -10.87
N ALA A 296 13.03 -3.62 -10.47
CA ALA A 296 13.05 -2.26 -11.00
C ALA A 296 13.90 -1.30 -10.16
N GLY A 297 14.22 -1.63 -8.92
CA GLY A 297 14.93 -0.74 -8.01
C GLY A 297 16.43 -0.89 -8.08
N VAL A 298 17.10 -0.02 -8.82
CA VAL A 298 18.57 0.10 -8.82
C VAL A 298 19.06 1.07 -7.75
N ILE A 299 18.14 1.88 -7.19
CA ILE A 299 18.45 2.97 -6.26
C ILE A 299 17.89 2.65 -4.88
N VAL A 300 18.78 2.70 -3.88
CA VAL A 300 18.41 2.65 -2.47
C VAL A 300 18.02 4.06 -2.03
N ASN A 301 16.88 4.21 -1.41
CA ASN A 301 16.53 5.46 -0.74
C ASN A 301 17.47 5.67 0.45
N ALA A 302 18.33 6.68 0.38
CA ALA A 302 19.37 6.94 1.38
C ALA A 302 18.80 7.26 2.78
N THR A 303 17.59 7.82 2.85
CA THR A 303 16.94 8.20 4.11
C THR A 303 16.34 7.01 4.84
N THR A 304 15.75 6.06 4.10
CA THR A 304 15.03 4.91 4.67
C THR A 304 15.78 3.59 4.55
N GLY A 305 16.86 3.53 3.79
CA GLY A 305 17.58 2.28 3.48
C GLY A 305 16.74 1.25 2.72
N SER A 306 15.68 1.69 2.06
CA SER A 306 14.73 0.82 1.36
C SER A 306 14.88 0.86 -0.15
N VAL A 307 14.50 -0.22 -0.80
CA VAL A 307 14.45 -0.39 -2.25
C VAL A 307 13.03 -0.68 -2.68
N THR A 308 12.62 -0.12 -3.81
CA THR A 308 11.31 -0.39 -4.40
C THR A 308 11.42 -1.50 -5.45
N LEU A 309 10.72 -2.58 -5.24
CA LEU A 309 10.51 -3.65 -6.22
C LEU A 309 9.18 -3.39 -6.94
N ARG A 310 9.11 -3.77 -8.22
CA ARG A 310 7.91 -3.59 -9.02
C ARG A 310 7.43 -4.91 -9.60
N ALA A 311 6.14 -5.18 -9.46
CA ALA A 311 5.48 -6.22 -10.23
C ALA A 311 4.54 -5.61 -11.27
N VAL A 312 4.45 -6.27 -12.42
CA VAL A 312 3.47 -5.97 -13.48
C VAL A 312 2.34 -6.96 -13.35
N VAL A 313 1.13 -6.44 -13.19
CA VAL A 313 -0.08 -7.23 -12.93
C VAL A 313 -1.12 -6.92 -14.01
N PRO A 314 -1.63 -7.92 -14.75
CA PRO A 314 -2.76 -7.72 -15.66
C PRO A 314 -4.01 -7.27 -14.89
N ASN A 315 -4.75 -6.31 -15.44
CA ASN A 315 -5.95 -5.77 -14.80
C ASN A 315 -7.10 -5.56 -15.81
N PRO A 316 -7.51 -6.60 -16.56
CA PRO A 316 -8.49 -6.45 -17.64
C PRO A 316 -9.87 -6.00 -17.16
N GLN A 317 -10.26 -6.38 -15.93
CA GLN A 317 -11.54 -5.96 -15.34
C GLN A 317 -11.49 -4.59 -14.61
N GLY A 318 -10.30 -3.98 -14.48
CA GLY A 318 -10.15 -2.70 -13.81
C GLY A 318 -10.41 -2.73 -12.29
N VAL A 319 -10.28 -3.89 -11.65
CA VAL A 319 -10.48 -4.06 -10.19
C VAL A 319 -9.40 -3.32 -9.40
N LEU A 320 -8.15 -3.40 -9.87
CA LEU A 320 -7.06 -2.68 -9.26
C LEU A 320 -7.13 -1.21 -9.66
N MET A 321 -7.17 -0.33 -8.66
CA MET A 321 -7.14 1.12 -8.86
C MET A 321 -5.80 1.69 -8.37
N PRO A 322 -5.28 2.75 -8.97
CA PRO A 322 -4.05 3.39 -8.50
C PRO A 322 -4.18 3.86 -7.05
N GLY A 323 -3.14 3.59 -6.25
CA GLY A 323 -3.09 3.96 -4.83
C GLY A 323 -3.63 2.90 -3.85
N MET A 324 -4.28 1.83 -4.32
CA MET A 324 -4.77 0.76 -3.44
C MET A 324 -3.62 0.08 -2.71
N TYR A 325 -3.84 -0.22 -1.43
CA TYR A 325 -2.96 -1.10 -0.67
C TYR A 325 -3.16 -2.55 -1.10
N VAL A 326 -2.07 -3.26 -1.28
CA VAL A 326 -2.09 -4.69 -1.62
C VAL A 326 -0.90 -5.40 -0.97
N GLN A 327 -1.00 -6.70 -0.82
CA GLN A 327 0.08 -7.56 -0.38
C GLN A 327 0.49 -8.50 -1.51
N ALA A 328 1.77 -8.49 -1.84
CA ALA A 328 2.32 -9.51 -2.73
C ALA A 328 2.72 -10.74 -1.93
N LEU A 329 2.30 -11.89 -2.39
CA LEU A 329 2.68 -13.19 -1.89
C LEU A 329 3.68 -13.80 -2.88
N LEU A 330 4.94 -13.85 -2.47
CA LEU A 330 6.01 -14.47 -3.26
C LEU A 330 6.27 -15.86 -2.70
N PRO A 331 6.08 -16.92 -3.48
CA PRO A 331 6.46 -18.27 -3.06
C PRO A 331 7.98 -18.34 -2.94
N THR A 332 8.51 -18.43 -1.71
CA THR A 332 9.95 -18.44 -1.40
C THR A 332 10.54 -19.83 -1.34
N GLY A 333 9.72 -20.86 -1.42
CA GLY A 333 10.16 -22.25 -1.43
C GLY A 333 9.10 -23.22 -0.93
N LEU A 334 9.43 -24.49 -1.06
CA LEU A 334 8.68 -25.60 -0.52
C LEU A 334 9.50 -26.23 0.61
N ALA A 335 8.95 -26.28 1.81
CA ALA A 335 9.51 -27.06 2.91
C ALA A 335 8.84 -28.45 2.88
N PRO A 336 9.52 -29.48 2.31
CA PRO A 336 8.88 -30.78 2.05
C PRO A 336 8.59 -31.55 3.35
N GLU A 337 9.34 -31.29 4.39
CA GLU A 337 9.26 -31.96 5.69
C GLU A 337 8.98 -30.96 6.84
N ALA A 338 8.09 -30.01 6.61
CA ALA A 338 7.75 -29.00 7.60
C ALA A 338 7.03 -29.62 8.81
N LEU A 339 7.49 -29.31 10.01
CA LEU A 339 6.77 -29.56 11.25
C LEU A 339 6.06 -28.30 11.69
N LEU A 340 4.73 -28.35 11.69
CA LEU A 340 3.90 -27.22 12.10
C LEU A 340 3.26 -27.49 13.47
N VAL A 341 3.38 -26.51 14.37
CA VAL A 341 2.83 -26.57 15.73
C VAL A 341 1.82 -25.42 15.90
N PRO A 342 0.63 -25.67 16.45
CA PRO A 342 -0.35 -24.60 16.71
C PRO A 342 0.24 -23.50 17.57
N GLN A 343 -0.07 -22.25 17.26
CA GLN A 343 0.46 -21.09 18.01
C GLN A 343 0.09 -21.13 19.49
N GLN A 344 -1.08 -21.66 19.81
CA GLN A 344 -1.58 -21.78 21.19
C GLN A 344 -0.80 -22.76 22.07
N SER A 345 -0.06 -23.71 21.48
CA SER A 345 0.73 -24.71 22.23
C SER A 345 2.15 -24.23 22.56
N VAL A 346 2.56 -23.12 22.02
CA VAL A 346 3.88 -22.55 22.26
C VAL A 346 3.82 -21.52 23.37
N THR A 347 4.63 -21.72 24.41
CA THR A 347 4.81 -20.79 25.53
C THR A 347 6.19 -20.14 25.42
N ARG A 348 6.26 -18.84 25.65
CA ARG A 348 7.55 -18.14 25.75
C ARG A 348 7.86 -17.84 27.22
N ASP A 349 9.08 -18.04 27.62
CA ASP A 349 9.57 -17.67 28.93
C ASP A 349 9.89 -16.17 29.01
N LEU A 350 10.28 -15.68 30.18
CA LEU A 350 10.67 -14.28 30.40
C LEU A 350 11.93 -13.87 29.62
N THR A 351 12.71 -14.83 29.14
CA THR A 351 13.89 -14.60 28.29
C THR A 351 13.57 -14.65 26.80
N GLY A 352 12.28 -14.88 26.44
CA GLY A 352 11.81 -14.97 25.06
C GLY A 352 11.99 -16.34 24.41
N LYS A 353 12.58 -17.33 25.09
CA LYS A 353 12.76 -18.69 24.56
C LYS A 353 11.41 -19.39 24.45
N ALA A 354 11.16 -19.99 23.29
CA ALA A 354 9.95 -20.73 23.03
C ALA A 354 10.08 -22.18 23.55
N SER A 355 9.00 -22.70 24.14
CA SER A 355 8.91 -24.08 24.62
C SER A 355 7.52 -24.61 24.39
N VAL A 356 7.39 -25.93 24.25
CA VAL A 356 6.13 -26.67 24.13
C VAL A 356 6.05 -27.75 25.20
N LEU A 357 4.84 -28.17 25.51
CA LEU A 357 4.60 -29.35 26.37
C LEU A 357 4.33 -30.54 25.46
N VAL A 358 5.12 -31.60 25.63
CA VAL A 358 5.03 -32.85 24.87
C VAL A 358 4.58 -33.97 25.80
N ALA A 359 3.59 -34.76 25.39
CA ALA A 359 3.18 -35.97 26.08
C ALA A 359 3.99 -37.15 25.54
N LYS A 360 4.84 -37.74 26.40
CA LYS A 360 5.63 -38.94 26.07
C LYS A 360 4.74 -40.16 25.86
N ALA A 361 5.34 -41.28 25.47
CA ALA A 361 4.63 -42.53 25.28
C ALA A 361 4.00 -43.10 26.58
N ASP A 362 4.57 -42.75 27.74
CA ASP A 362 4.09 -43.07 29.09
C ASP A 362 3.06 -42.08 29.66
N ASP A 363 2.59 -41.13 28.82
CA ASP A 363 1.67 -40.04 29.16
C ASP A 363 2.19 -39.07 30.25
N VAL A 364 3.51 -38.97 30.36
CA VAL A 364 4.16 -37.96 31.21
C VAL A 364 4.48 -36.72 30.38
N ILE A 365 4.18 -35.55 30.95
CA ILE A 365 4.42 -34.25 30.31
C ILE A 365 5.88 -33.83 30.47
N GLU A 366 6.50 -33.50 29.35
CA GLU A 366 7.82 -32.91 29.30
C GLU A 366 7.77 -31.50 28.68
N ARG A 367 8.49 -30.54 29.27
CA ARG A 367 8.71 -29.24 28.62
C ARG A 367 9.94 -29.33 27.74
N ARG A 368 9.77 -29.04 26.44
CA ARG A 368 10.86 -29.07 25.48
C ARG A 368 11.05 -27.70 24.82
N PRO A 369 12.29 -27.18 24.80
CA PRO A 369 12.60 -25.95 24.06
C PRO A 369 12.47 -26.22 22.56
N VAL A 370 11.98 -25.23 21.80
CA VAL A 370 11.81 -25.32 20.36
C VAL A 370 12.34 -24.05 19.68
N ASN A 371 12.93 -24.20 18.51
CA ASN A 371 13.30 -23.09 17.66
C ASN A 371 12.23 -22.87 16.60
N ILE A 372 11.67 -21.66 16.62
CA ILE A 372 10.61 -21.25 15.68
C ILE A 372 11.27 -20.51 14.52
N ASP A 373 10.97 -20.89 13.29
CA ASP A 373 11.39 -20.18 12.10
C ASP A 373 10.41 -19.00 11.82
N ARG A 374 9.17 -19.32 11.50
CA ARG A 374 8.15 -18.30 11.14
C ARG A 374 6.73 -18.78 11.41
N ALA A 375 5.79 -17.83 11.38
CA ALA A 375 4.37 -18.13 11.41
C ALA A 375 3.87 -18.51 10.00
N VAL A 376 3.04 -19.56 9.95
CA VAL A 376 2.32 -19.99 8.75
C VAL A 376 0.84 -20.11 9.12
N GLY A 377 0.07 -19.09 8.79
CA GLY A 377 -1.32 -18.96 9.25
C GLY A 377 -1.40 -18.88 10.78
N ASN A 378 -2.13 -19.82 11.41
CA ASN A 378 -2.25 -19.95 12.86
C ASN A 378 -1.29 -21.00 13.47
N MET A 379 -0.29 -21.44 12.70
CA MET A 379 0.70 -22.43 13.09
C MET A 379 2.10 -21.78 13.12
N TRP A 380 3.02 -22.35 13.91
CA TRP A 380 4.43 -22.06 13.87
C TRP A 380 5.17 -23.14 13.08
N LEU A 381 5.99 -22.73 12.13
CA LEU A 381 6.97 -23.61 11.49
C LEU A 381 8.16 -23.76 12.43
N LEU A 382 8.50 -25.00 12.77
CA LEU A 382 9.66 -25.30 13.58
C LEU A 382 10.88 -25.51 12.71
N GLN A 383 12.03 -25.02 13.18
CA GLN A 383 13.33 -25.31 12.60
C GLN A 383 13.90 -26.60 13.22
N ASP A 384 13.80 -26.73 14.54
CA ASP A 384 14.25 -27.90 15.31
C ASP A 384 13.55 -27.98 16.69
N GLY A 385 13.87 -29.04 17.44
CA GLY A 385 13.40 -29.27 18.81
C GLY A 385 12.32 -30.33 18.96
N LEU A 386 11.64 -30.74 17.87
CA LEU A 386 10.63 -31.81 17.88
C LEU A 386 10.80 -32.75 16.68
N SER A 387 10.27 -33.95 16.82
CA SER A 387 10.26 -34.97 15.78
C SER A 387 8.82 -35.34 15.35
N ALA A 388 8.69 -35.85 14.12
CA ALA A 388 7.41 -36.38 13.67
C ALA A 388 6.96 -37.55 14.58
N GLY A 389 5.66 -37.64 14.84
CA GLY A 389 5.06 -38.63 15.73
C GLY A 389 4.99 -38.20 17.19
N GLU A 390 5.60 -37.07 17.58
CA GLU A 390 5.45 -36.53 18.94
C GLU A 390 4.10 -35.88 19.16
N ARG A 391 3.55 -36.07 20.37
CA ARG A 391 2.24 -35.53 20.78
C ARG A 391 2.42 -34.22 21.52
N VAL A 392 2.01 -33.11 20.92
CA VAL A 392 2.12 -31.76 21.51
C VAL A 392 0.79 -31.37 22.15
N VAL A 393 0.83 -30.86 23.38
CA VAL A 393 -0.36 -30.41 24.11
C VAL A 393 -0.87 -29.11 23.50
N VAL A 394 -2.16 -29.10 23.15
CA VAL A 394 -2.87 -27.94 22.55
C VAL A 394 -3.99 -27.40 23.42
N ASP A 395 -4.42 -28.16 24.43
CA ASP A 395 -5.47 -27.76 25.34
C ASP A 395 -5.23 -28.36 26.75
N GLY A 396 -5.73 -27.69 27.81
CA GLY A 396 -5.59 -28.18 29.18
C GLY A 396 -4.24 -27.82 29.88
N PHE A 397 -3.37 -27.06 29.24
CA PHE A 397 -2.02 -26.72 29.76
C PHE A 397 -2.04 -25.94 31.10
N GLN A 398 -3.17 -25.30 31.46
CA GLN A 398 -3.31 -24.59 32.76
C GLN A 398 -3.43 -25.53 33.94
N ARG A 399 -3.74 -26.84 33.75
CA ARG A 399 -4.02 -27.83 34.77
C ARG A 399 -2.87 -28.79 35.00
N ILE A 400 -1.79 -28.67 34.25
CA ILE A 400 -0.66 -29.59 34.22
C ILE A 400 0.67 -28.89 34.43
N LYS A 401 1.61 -29.61 34.96
CA LYS A 401 3.01 -29.19 35.12
C LYS A 401 3.92 -30.21 34.45
N PRO A 402 5.14 -29.83 34.04
CA PRO A 402 6.14 -30.79 33.60
C PRO A 402 6.36 -31.89 34.69
N GLY A 403 6.34 -33.14 34.28
CA GLY A 403 6.39 -34.30 35.16
C GLY A 403 5.07 -34.92 35.55
N ASP A 404 3.93 -34.24 35.32
CA ASP A 404 2.60 -34.79 35.62
C ASP A 404 2.22 -35.91 34.63
N LYS A 405 1.53 -36.93 35.16
CA LYS A 405 0.92 -37.98 34.34
C LYS A 405 -0.50 -37.52 33.91
N VAL A 406 -0.78 -37.58 32.63
CA VAL A 406 -2.02 -37.06 32.03
C VAL A 406 -2.74 -38.14 31.23
N ARG A 407 -4.01 -37.88 30.92
CA ARG A 407 -4.74 -38.62 29.89
C ARG A 407 -4.74 -37.81 28.59
N ALA A 408 -3.92 -38.26 27.62
CA ALA A 408 -3.82 -37.60 26.34
C ALA A 408 -5.02 -37.98 25.43
N VAL A 409 -5.76 -36.99 24.95
CA VAL A 409 -6.88 -37.14 24.01
C VAL A 409 -6.50 -36.42 22.71
N GLU A 410 -6.52 -37.13 21.61
CA GLU A 410 -6.19 -36.53 20.32
C GLU A 410 -7.28 -35.56 19.84
N VAL A 411 -6.89 -34.35 19.50
CA VAL A 411 -7.79 -33.24 19.07
C VAL A 411 -7.55 -32.92 17.61
N ASP A 412 -8.60 -33.11 16.81
CA ASP A 412 -8.57 -32.62 15.43
C ASP A 412 -8.77 -31.08 15.39
N LEU A 413 -7.67 -30.36 15.08
CA LEU A 413 -7.67 -28.90 15.00
C LEU A 413 -8.57 -28.37 13.88
N ARG A 414 -8.78 -29.14 12.81
CA ARG A 414 -9.64 -28.73 11.69
C ARG A 414 -11.10 -28.73 12.10
N ALA A 415 -11.53 -29.76 12.81
CA ALA A 415 -12.89 -29.84 13.34
C ALA A 415 -13.17 -28.73 14.37
N LYS A 416 -12.19 -28.43 15.24
CA LYS A 416 -12.33 -27.38 16.28
C LYS A 416 -12.36 -25.96 15.68
N ALA A 417 -11.66 -25.71 14.58
CA ALA A 417 -11.70 -24.44 13.85
C ALA A 417 -13.04 -24.21 13.15
N GLN A 418 -13.66 -25.27 12.62
CA GLN A 418 -14.99 -25.20 11.99
C GLN A 418 -16.09 -25.01 13.03
N ALA A 419 -16.01 -25.66 14.17
CA ALA A 419 -16.96 -25.50 15.28
C ALA A 419 -16.95 -24.09 15.86
N ARG A 420 -15.79 -23.40 15.87
CA ARG A 420 -15.69 -21.98 16.30
C ARG A 420 -16.33 -20.99 15.30
N LYS A 421 -16.31 -21.28 14.01
CA LYS A 421 -16.95 -20.44 12.98
C LYS A 421 -18.48 -20.58 12.98
N GLY A 422 -19.02 -21.67 13.52
CA GLY A 422 -20.47 -21.96 13.57
C GLY A 422 -21.21 -21.56 14.84
N LYS A 423 -20.51 -21.02 15.87
CA LYS A 423 -21.18 -20.57 17.09
C LYS A 423 -21.35 -19.05 17.04
N PRO A 424 -22.63 -18.54 16.97
CA PRO A 424 -22.88 -17.12 17.15
C PRO A 424 -22.35 -16.71 18.53
N ALA A 425 -21.73 -15.54 18.61
CA ALA A 425 -21.31 -14.96 19.88
C ALA A 425 -22.56 -14.70 20.73
N ASP A 426 -22.81 -15.56 21.73
CA ASP A 426 -23.69 -15.24 22.82
C ASP A 426 -23.06 -14.10 23.63
N GLY A 427 -23.40 -12.88 23.23
CA GLY A 427 -23.16 -11.72 24.09
C GLY A 427 -24.08 -11.78 25.30
N PRO A 428 -23.63 -11.37 26.49
CA PRO A 428 -24.49 -11.32 27.66
C PRO A 428 -25.68 -10.41 27.39
N ALA A 429 -26.88 -10.98 27.49
CA ALA A 429 -28.13 -10.24 27.43
C ALA A 429 -28.14 -9.17 28.52
N ALA A 430 -28.22 -7.91 28.12
CA ALA A 430 -28.48 -6.81 29.03
C ALA A 430 -29.88 -6.96 29.62
N PRO A 431 -30.07 -6.74 30.93
CA PRO A 431 -31.40 -6.82 31.56
C PRO A 431 -32.29 -5.67 31.07
N GLY A 432 -33.53 -6.03 30.77
CA GLY A 432 -34.54 -5.22 30.13
C GLY A 432 -34.72 -3.83 30.75
N ALA A 433 -34.79 -2.84 29.89
CA ALA A 433 -35.38 -1.54 30.16
C ALA A 433 -36.78 -1.54 29.56
N ALA A 434 -37.75 -1.43 30.43
CA ALA A 434 -39.17 -1.34 30.14
C ALA A 434 -39.51 -0.08 29.34
N ASP A 435 -40.28 -0.30 28.33
CA ASP A 435 -41.31 0.51 27.71
C ASP A 435 -41.46 1.96 28.22
N LYS A 436 -40.98 2.91 27.38
CA LYS A 436 -41.50 4.28 27.35
C LYS A 436 -41.50 4.75 25.90
N ALA A 437 -42.72 4.86 25.35
CA ALA A 437 -42.99 5.45 24.07
C ALA A 437 -42.46 6.92 24.01
N PRO A 438 -41.83 7.35 22.89
CA PRO A 438 -41.47 8.75 22.72
C PRO A 438 -42.66 9.56 22.24
N ALA A 439 -42.97 10.62 22.99
CA ALA A 439 -43.94 11.65 22.62
C ALA A 439 -43.51 12.35 21.34
N THR A 440 -44.48 12.56 20.46
CA THR A 440 -44.40 13.27 19.18
C THR A 440 -43.97 14.75 19.40
N ALA A 441 -42.86 15.14 18.83
CA ALA A 441 -42.46 16.56 18.73
C ALA A 441 -43.15 17.22 17.54
N PRO A 442 -43.66 18.48 17.68
CA PRO A 442 -44.35 19.19 16.61
C PRO A 442 -43.36 19.72 15.54
N ALA A 443 -43.80 19.71 14.29
CA ALA A 443 -43.08 20.17 13.11
C ALA A 443 -42.77 21.69 13.19
N PRO A 444 -41.63 22.18 12.68
CA PRO A 444 -41.35 23.60 12.56
C PRO A 444 -42.16 24.24 11.41
N ALA A 445 -42.70 25.40 11.68
CA ALA A 445 -43.45 26.23 10.72
C ALA A 445 -42.57 26.77 9.57
N PRO A 446 -43.11 27.00 8.38
CA PRO A 446 -42.35 27.52 7.23
C PRO A 446 -41.95 28.98 7.42
N ALA A 447 -40.70 29.29 7.12
CA ALA A 447 -40.15 30.63 7.13
C ALA A 447 -40.79 31.51 6.04
N ALA A 448 -41.19 32.71 6.43
CA ALA A 448 -41.75 33.75 5.56
C ALA A 448 -40.72 34.28 4.56
N ALA A 449 -41.17 34.47 3.31
CA ALA A 449 -40.42 35.13 2.24
C ALA A 449 -40.17 36.61 2.53
N PRO A 450 -39.02 37.20 2.17
CA PRO A 450 -38.83 38.67 2.26
C PRO A 450 -39.52 39.39 1.12
N ALA A 451 -40.17 40.52 1.47
CA ALA A 451 -40.83 41.44 0.57
C ALA A 451 -39.83 42.21 -0.31
N PRO A 452 -40.19 42.66 -1.53
CA PRO A 452 -39.35 43.43 -2.42
C PRO A 452 -39.21 44.89 -1.91
N ALA A 453 -37.97 45.38 -1.85
CA ALA A 453 -37.66 46.78 -1.61
C ALA A 453 -37.88 47.57 -2.91
N ALA A 454 -38.71 48.60 -2.81
CA ALA A 454 -38.84 49.67 -3.79
C ALA A 454 -37.74 50.72 -3.57
N GLY A 455 -37.14 51.21 -4.67
CA GLY A 455 -36.20 52.31 -4.69
C GLY A 455 -35.34 52.25 -5.93
#